data_e6930c1a41b508b1de57fa2f39c338ae
#
_entry.id   e6930c1a41b508b1de57fa2f39c338ae
#
_cell.length_a   1.000
_cell.length_b   1.000
_cell.length_c   1.000
_cell.angle_alpha   90.00
_cell.angle_beta   90.00
_cell.angle_gamma   90.00
#
_symmetry.space_group_name_H-M   'P 1'
#
loop_
_entity.id
_entity.type
_entity.pdbx_description
1 polymer ?
#
loop_
_entity_poly.entity_id
_entity_poly.type
_entity_poly.pdbx_seq_one_letter_code
_entity_poly.pdbx_strand_id
1 'polypeptide(L)'
;MQKHKCFFGVVSVMLIILTLFALNGCGLGGETIPKNRTKEQYEFEKTFEPMFKFLEQEKKDFTGLEAYQSSVYIKIEDDVKNYEVDLDTTKADIKGKYKIIAGENKETVPVTYSSGTLHYESDTDPLFDEEILNLAVSRDYFASLDVEKTFKSGETELREIIYQPENHSKLYKYLKNKYDLPEDTNCRVRIKHSSGGIYRTSIQMKSMTKSIQIDLRVFEN
;
A
#
# COMPACT_ATOMS: atom_id res chain seq x y z
N MET A 1 35.37 -60.66 -8.10
CA MET A 1 35.47 -59.30 -8.71
C MET A 1 34.11 -58.51 -8.76
N GLN A 2 33.07 -58.92 -8.04
CA GLN A 2 31.77 -58.26 -8.11
C GLN A 2 31.50 -57.28 -6.95
N LYS A 3 32.23 -57.34 -5.84
CA LYS A 3 32.02 -56.45 -4.65
C LYS A 3 32.51 -55.00 -4.83
N HIS A 4 33.47 -54.74 -5.73
CA HIS A 4 34.03 -53.39 -5.92
C HIS A 4 33.13 -52.50 -6.84
N LYS A 5 32.32 -53.09 -7.72
CA LYS A 5 31.40 -52.31 -8.61
C LYS A 5 30.22 -51.72 -7.87
N CYS A 6 29.67 -52.40 -6.82
CA CYS A 6 28.60 -51.87 -6.00
C CYS A 6 29.06 -50.71 -5.10
N PHE A 7 30.31 -50.78 -4.59
CA PHE A 7 30.84 -49.75 -3.71
C PHE A 7 31.04 -48.40 -4.42
N PHE A 8 31.52 -48.44 -5.68
CA PHE A 8 31.69 -47.23 -6.51
C PHE A 8 30.32 -46.61 -6.89
N GLY A 9 29.30 -47.40 -7.13
CA GLY A 9 27.97 -46.91 -7.41
C GLY A 9 27.31 -46.18 -6.22
N VAL A 10 27.46 -46.75 -5.03
CA VAL A 10 26.89 -46.14 -3.80
C VAL A 10 27.61 -44.85 -3.41
N VAL A 11 28.95 -44.80 -3.56
CA VAL A 11 29.73 -43.58 -3.29
C VAL A 11 29.41 -42.49 -4.32
N SER A 12 29.21 -42.83 -5.59
CA SER A 12 28.85 -41.88 -6.64
C SER A 12 27.42 -41.28 -6.42
N VAL A 13 26.47 -42.12 -6.00
CA VAL A 13 25.12 -41.66 -5.67
C VAL A 13 25.10 -40.79 -4.41
N MET A 14 25.89 -41.16 -3.39
CA MET A 14 26.04 -40.32 -2.19
C MET A 14 26.67 -38.95 -2.49
N LEU A 15 27.66 -38.90 -3.37
CA LEU A 15 28.30 -37.66 -3.79
C LEU A 15 27.30 -36.74 -4.57
N ILE A 16 26.48 -37.32 -5.42
CA ILE A 16 25.43 -36.58 -6.14
C ILE A 16 24.35 -36.06 -5.19
N ILE A 17 23.98 -36.86 -4.20
CA ILE A 17 23.01 -36.40 -3.17
C ILE A 17 23.63 -35.29 -2.32
N LEU A 18 24.88 -35.39 -1.91
CA LEU A 18 25.58 -34.33 -1.17
C LEU A 18 25.77 -33.06 -1.99
N THR A 19 26.02 -33.14 -3.29
CA THR A 19 26.10 -31.96 -4.15
C THR A 19 24.71 -31.32 -4.38
N LEU A 20 23.64 -32.12 -4.47
CA LEU A 20 22.28 -31.62 -4.53
C LEU A 20 21.84 -30.95 -3.21
N PHE A 21 22.27 -31.47 -2.06
CA PHE A 21 22.07 -30.81 -0.77
C PHE A 21 22.95 -29.57 -0.60
N ALA A 22 24.15 -29.52 -1.13
CA ALA A 22 25.00 -28.33 -1.11
C ALA A 22 24.46 -27.23 -2.05
N LEU A 23 23.85 -27.59 -3.17
CA LEU A 23 23.20 -26.64 -4.09
C LEU A 23 21.85 -26.15 -3.56
N ASN A 24 21.14 -26.95 -2.75
CA ASN A 24 19.91 -26.55 -2.08
C ASN A 24 20.13 -26.02 -0.66
N GLY A 25 21.28 -26.26 -0.06
CA GLY A 25 21.61 -25.92 1.33
C GLY A 25 22.37 -24.60 1.53
N CYS A 26 22.69 -23.86 0.49
CA CYS A 26 23.13 -22.47 0.58
C CYS A 26 21.97 -21.46 0.55
N GLY A 27 20.76 -21.91 0.75
CA GLY A 27 19.62 -21.14 1.19
C GLY A 27 19.55 -21.07 2.72
N LEU A 28 20.60 -20.61 3.39
CA LEU A 28 20.40 -19.86 4.64
C LEU A 28 19.41 -18.77 4.27
N GLY A 29 18.19 -18.81 4.83
CA GLY A 29 17.01 -18.01 4.51
C GLY A 29 17.27 -16.51 4.36
N GLY A 30 18.07 -16.16 3.38
CA GLY A 30 18.24 -14.79 2.92
C GLY A 30 17.00 -14.44 2.12
N GLU A 31 16.20 -13.56 2.66
CA GLU A 31 15.09 -12.98 1.94
C GLU A 31 15.58 -12.50 0.58
N THR A 32 14.87 -12.91 -0.47
CA THR A 32 15.22 -12.53 -1.84
C THR A 32 14.89 -11.04 -2.03
N ILE A 33 15.93 -10.22 -2.15
CA ILE A 33 15.77 -8.79 -2.43
C ILE A 33 15.21 -8.64 -3.85
N PRO A 34 14.09 -7.91 -4.03
CA PRO A 34 13.55 -7.63 -5.36
C PRO A 34 14.59 -6.95 -6.26
N LYS A 35 14.57 -7.27 -7.56
CA LYS A 35 15.58 -6.76 -8.51
C LYS A 35 15.59 -5.23 -8.65
N ASN A 36 14.46 -4.58 -8.37
CA ASN A 36 14.27 -3.13 -8.40
C ASN A 36 14.51 -2.46 -7.02
N ARG A 37 15.25 -3.13 -6.12
CA ARG A 37 15.61 -2.61 -4.79
C ARG A 37 17.09 -2.72 -4.55
N THR A 38 17.67 -1.69 -3.97
CA THR A 38 18.95 -1.85 -3.24
C THR A 38 18.68 -2.56 -1.91
N LYS A 39 19.73 -3.13 -1.30
CA LYS A 39 19.61 -3.74 0.03
C LYS A 39 19.09 -2.75 1.07
N GLU A 40 19.58 -1.51 1.02
CA GLU A 40 19.15 -0.44 1.95
C GLU A 40 17.67 -0.07 1.77
N GLN A 41 17.20 0.05 0.53
CA GLN A 41 15.79 0.31 0.23
C GLN A 41 14.90 -0.83 0.74
N TYR A 42 15.32 -2.08 0.52
CA TYR A 42 14.57 -3.25 0.96
C TYR A 42 14.48 -3.33 2.49
N GLU A 43 15.60 -3.15 3.21
CA GLU A 43 15.60 -3.11 4.67
C GLU A 43 14.77 -1.94 5.23
N PHE A 44 14.80 -0.81 4.55
CA PHE A 44 13.96 0.34 4.93
C PHE A 44 12.47 0.04 4.71
N GLU A 45 12.11 -0.58 3.60
CA GLU A 45 10.73 -0.97 3.25
C GLU A 45 10.13 -1.95 4.27
N LYS A 46 10.93 -2.86 4.85
CA LYS A 46 10.49 -3.75 5.93
C LYS A 46 9.99 -3.03 7.18
N THR A 47 10.43 -1.81 7.41
CA THR A 47 9.92 -1.02 8.55
C THR A 47 8.44 -0.68 8.41
N PHE A 48 7.84 -0.86 7.24
CA PHE A 48 6.41 -0.70 6.95
C PHE A 48 5.63 -2.03 6.95
N GLU A 49 6.28 -3.15 7.28
CA GLU A 49 5.63 -4.46 7.33
C GLU A 49 4.37 -4.51 8.22
N PRO A 50 4.33 -3.84 9.40
CA PRO A 50 3.11 -3.77 10.19
C PRO A 50 1.95 -3.16 9.41
N MET A 51 2.19 -2.05 8.68
CA MET A 51 1.18 -1.41 7.84
C MET A 51 0.64 -2.37 6.78
N PHE A 52 1.51 -3.09 6.07
CA PHE A 52 1.07 -4.03 5.04
C PHE A 52 0.23 -5.17 5.63
N LYS A 53 0.61 -5.70 6.78
CA LYS A 53 -0.18 -6.72 7.48
C LYS A 53 -1.53 -6.20 7.90
N PHE A 54 -1.61 -4.99 8.44
CA PHE A 54 -2.86 -4.34 8.74
C PHE A 54 -3.74 -4.24 7.51
N LEU A 55 -3.26 -3.64 6.46
CA LEU A 55 -4.03 -3.40 5.23
C LEU A 55 -4.48 -4.71 4.55
N GLU A 56 -3.72 -5.80 4.68
CA GLU A 56 -4.14 -7.11 4.20
C GLU A 56 -5.22 -7.76 5.07
N GLN A 57 -5.21 -7.52 6.38
CA GLN A 57 -6.24 -7.99 7.32
C GLN A 57 -7.53 -7.19 7.17
N GLU A 58 -7.43 -5.88 6.97
CA GLU A 58 -8.55 -4.95 6.89
C GLU A 58 -9.48 -5.14 5.73
N LYS A 59 -9.02 -5.75 4.66
CA LYS A 59 -9.93 -6.18 3.59
C LYS A 59 -11.09 -7.01 4.12
N LYS A 60 -11.07 -7.41 5.42
CA LYS A 60 -12.06 -8.25 6.06
C LYS A 60 -12.86 -7.56 7.17
N ASP A 61 -12.23 -6.90 8.12
CA ASP A 61 -12.95 -6.50 9.35
C ASP A 61 -12.36 -5.33 10.16
N PHE A 62 -11.31 -4.66 9.68
CA PHE A 62 -10.59 -3.58 10.40
C PHE A 62 -10.09 -3.97 11.82
N THR A 63 -9.89 -5.24 12.07
CA THR A 63 -9.48 -5.73 13.40
C THR A 63 -8.08 -5.19 13.76
N GLY A 64 -7.95 -4.54 14.91
CA GLY A 64 -6.66 -4.03 15.42
C GLY A 64 -6.35 -2.59 15.03
N LEU A 65 -7.31 -1.84 14.48
CA LEU A 65 -7.21 -0.41 14.28
C LEU A 65 -8.05 0.37 15.29
N GLU A 66 -7.56 1.55 15.67
CA GLU A 66 -8.36 2.52 16.43
C GLU A 66 -9.27 3.33 15.52
N ALA A 67 -8.75 3.74 14.36
CA ALA A 67 -9.49 4.54 13.41
C ALA A 67 -8.98 4.34 11.98
N TYR A 68 -9.86 4.57 11.06
CA TYR A 68 -9.58 4.58 9.63
C TYR A 68 -10.04 5.90 9.03
N GLN A 69 -9.14 6.58 8.34
CA GLN A 69 -9.45 7.83 7.64
C GLN A 69 -8.97 7.76 6.21
N SER A 70 -9.85 8.16 5.29
CA SER A 70 -9.47 8.33 3.89
C SER A 70 -9.95 9.67 3.36
N SER A 71 -9.20 10.27 2.46
CA SER A 71 -9.60 11.50 1.80
C SER A 71 -9.20 11.51 0.32
N VAL A 72 -10.05 12.15 -0.49
CA VAL A 72 -9.77 12.46 -1.89
C VAL A 72 -9.85 13.97 -2.06
N TYR A 73 -8.70 14.56 -2.33
CA TYR A 73 -8.56 15.99 -2.60
C TYR A 73 -8.39 16.20 -4.10
N ILE A 74 -9.28 17.00 -4.69
CA ILE A 74 -9.29 17.33 -6.12
C ILE A 74 -9.09 18.82 -6.27
N LYS A 75 -8.09 19.21 -7.06
CA LYS A 75 -7.87 20.62 -7.46
C LYS A 75 -7.88 20.71 -8.98
N ILE A 76 -8.75 21.58 -9.52
CA ILE A 76 -8.86 21.92 -10.93
C ILE A 76 -8.71 23.45 -11.01
N GLU A 77 -7.62 23.93 -11.55
CA GLU A 77 -7.26 25.37 -11.53
C GLU A 77 -7.28 25.91 -10.09
N ASP A 78 -8.25 26.79 -9.77
CA ASP A 78 -8.43 27.37 -8.44
C ASP A 78 -9.58 26.72 -7.65
N ASP A 79 -10.36 25.84 -8.29
CA ASP A 79 -11.44 25.11 -7.62
C ASP A 79 -10.91 23.89 -6.85
N VAL A 80 -11.32 23.79 -5.59
CA VAL A 80 -10.88 22.75 -4.67
C VAL A 80 -12.06 22.03 -4.05
N LYS A 81 -12.04 20.70 -4.15
CA LYS A 81 -13.00 19.83 -3.44
C LYS A 81 -12.23 18.80 -2.62
N ASN A 82 -12.70 18.57 -1.41
CA ASN A 82 -12.17 17.53 -0.53
C ASN A 82 -13.30 16.61 -0.07
N TYR A 83 -13.08 15.33 -0.17
CA TYR A 83 -13.99 14.26 0.24
C TYR A 83 -13.30 13.43 1.31
N GLU A 84 -13.92 13.28 2.47
CA GLU A 84 -13.31 12.60 3.61
C GLU A 84 -14.24 11.50 4.13
N VAL A 85 -13.67 10.34 4.43
CA VAL A 85 -14.31 9.28 5.21
C VAL A 85 -13.55 9.11 6.51
N ASP A 86 -14.27 9.06 7.62
CA ASP A 86 -13.74 8.92 8.96
C ASP A 86 -14.55 7.84 9.70
N LEU A 87 -13.93 6.70 9.99
CA LEU A 87 -14.59 5.53 10.59
C LEU A 87 -14.03 5.25 11.99
N ASP A 88 -14.91 5.04 12.94
CA ASP A 88 -14.62 4.45 14.26
C ASP A 88 -14.60 2.93 14.11
N THR A 89 -13.40 2.35 14.13
CA THR A 89 -13.17 0.91 13.95
C THR A 89 -13.01 0.16 15.27
N THR A 90 -13.18 0.86 16.41
CA THR A 90 -13.05 0.25 17.75
C THR A 90 -14.23 -0.64 18.12
N LYS A 91 -15.35 -0.56 17.37
CA LYS A 91 -16.60 -1.27 17.64
C LYS A 91 -16.90 -2.29 16.54
N ALA A 92 -17.64 -3.33 16.90
CA ALA A 92 -18.10 -4.33 15.95
C ALA A 92 -18.98 -3.73 14.82
N ASP A 93 -19.82 -2.73 15.19
CA ASP A 93 -20.59 -1.94 14.22
C ASP A 93 -19.77 -0.71 13.82
N ILE A 94 -19.06 -0.80 12.71
CA ILE A 94 -18.21 0.27 12.20
C ILE A 94 -19.10 1.39 11.64
N LYS A 95 -18.98 2.56 12.24
CA LYS A 95 -19.74 3.78 11.87
C LYS A 95 -18.81 4.95 11.71
N GLY A 96 -19.28 5.94 10.95
CA GLY A 96 -18.48 7.11 10.73
C GLY A 96 -19.21 8.23 10.03
N LYS A 97 -18.42 9.08 9.37
CA LYS A 97 -18.88 10.25 8.65
C LYS A 97 -18.21 10.35 7.30
N TYR A 98 -19.00 10.66 6.30
CA TYR A 98 -18.54 11.12 5.01
C TYR A 98 -18.73 12.63 4.94
N LYS A 99 -17.70 13.36 4.53
CA LYS A 99 -17.71 14.82 4.43
C LYS A 99 -17.36 15.25 3.02
N ILE A 100 -18.10 16.21 2.50
CA ILE A 100 -17.82 16.90 1.25
C ILE A 100 -17.54 18.37 1.59
N ILE A 101 -16.38 18.87 1.17
CA ILE A 101 -15.95 20.24 1.42
C ILE A 101 -15.60 20.87 0.07
N ALA A 102 -16.36 21.90 -0.33
CA ALA A 102 -16.18 22.64 -1.57
C ALA A 102 -16.24 24.15 -1.27
N GLY A 103 -15.07 24.78 -1.20
CA GLY A 103 -14.96 26.16 -0.72
C GLY A 103 -15.49 26.31 0.72
N GLU A 104 -16.48 27.17 0.92
CA GLU A 104 -17.15 27.38 2.22
C GLU A 104 -18.26 26.36 2.50
N ASN A 105 -18.71 25.63 1.48
CA ASN A 105 -19.78 24.66 1.62
C ASN A 105 -19.23 23.37 2.23
N LYS A 106 -19.94 22.86 3.25
CA LYS A 106 -19.62 21.61 3.94
C LYS A 106 -20.88 20.78 4.13
N GLU A 107 -20.86 19.58 3.60
CA GLU A 107 -21.86 18.55 3.81
C GLU A 107 -21.28 17.44 4.67
N THR A 108 -22.08 16.80 5.52
CA THR A 108 -21.68 15.66 6.33
C THR A 108 -22.80 14.64 6.33
N VAL A 109 -22.49 13.42 5.90
CA VAL A 109 -23.42 12.29 5.81
C VAL A 109 -22.94 11.19 6.74
N PRO A 110 -23.79 10.64 7.62
CA PRO A 110 -23.45 9.45 8.38
C PRO A 110 -23.22 8.26 7.44
N VAL A 111 -22.26 7.40 7.80
CA VAL A 111 -21.94 6.18 7.06
C VAL A 111 -21.79 5.00 8.00
N THR A 112 -22.06 3.82 7.46
CA THR A 112 -21.73 2.53 8.10
C THR A 112 -20.83 1.73 7.15
N TYR A 113 -20.00 0.85 7.71
CA TYR A 113 -19.17 -0.04 6.92
C TYR A 113 -19.49 -1.48 7.28
N SER A 114 -19.83 -2.27 6.28
CA SER A 114 -20.06 -3.70 6.46
C SER A 114 -19.71 -4.48 5.20
N SER A 115 -19.16 -5.68 5.37
CA SER A 115 -18.85 -6.60 4.26
C SER A 115 -17.98 -5.99 3.14
N GLY A 116 -17.04 -5.12 3.50
CA GLY A 116 -16.16 -4.48 2.52
C GLY A 116 -16.76 -3.26 1.82
N THR A 117 -17.93 -2.76 2.25
CA THR A 117 -18.67 -1.70 1.55
C THR A 117 -19.08 -0.59 2.51
N LEU A 118 -18.95 0.66 2.04
CA LEU A 118 -19.51 1.84 2.70
C LEU A 118 -20.98 2.03 2.30
N HIS A 119 -21.82 2.22 3.30
CA HIS A 119 -23.26 2.51 3.13
C HIS A 119 -23.54 3.93 3.64
N TYR A 120 -24.09 4.78 2.77
CA TYR A 120 -24.43 6.16 3.06
C TYR A 120 -25.88 6.27 3.49
N GLU A 121 -26.18 7.03 4.57
CA GLU A 121 -27.54 7.16 5.08
C GLU A 121 -28.43 8.11 4.23
N SER A 122 -27.82 8.90 3.34
CA SER A 122 -28.55 9.75 2.39
C SER A 122 -27.97 9.60 0.99
N ASP A 123 -28.78 9.99 0.01
CA ASP A 123 -28.34 10.08 -1.38
C ASP A 123 -27.25 11.16 -1.49
N THR A 124 -26.06 10.77 -1.86
CA THR A 124 -24.87 11.63 -1.98
C THR A 124 -24.03 11.13 -3.14
N ASP A 125 -23.16 11.99 -3.66
CA ASP A 125 -22.16 11.59 -4.68
C ASP A 125 -20.93 10.96 -3.98
N PRO A 126 -20.84 9.61 -3.92
CA PRO A 126 -19.74 8.95 -3.26
C PRO A 126 -18.51 8.96 -4.16
N LEU A 127 -17.56 9.83 -3.84
CA LEU A 127 -16.27 9.84 -4.54
C LEU A 127 -15.24 8.89 -3.90
N PHE A 128 -15.58 8.34 -2.73
CA PHE A 128 -14.77 7.34 -2.07
C PHE A 128 -14.88 6.01 -2.80
N ASP A 129 -13.74 5.48 -3.17
CA ASP A 129 -13.65 4.27 -3.95
C ASP A 129 -12.78 3.23 -3.23
N GLU A 130 -13.43 2.18 -2.77
CA GLU A 130 -12.77 1.05 -2.12
C GLU A 130 -11.77 0.35 -3.06
N GLU A 131 -11.97 0.43 -4.37
CA GLU A 131 -11.06 -0.14 -5.35
C GLU A 131 -9.67 0.54 -5.32
N ILE A 132 -9.60 1.83 -4.98
CA ILE A 132 -8.33 2.54 -4.77
C ILE A 132 -7.52 1.90 -3.66
N LEU A 133 -8.17 1.54 -2.55
CA LEU A 133 -7.52 0.84 -1.45
C LEU A 133 -6.99 -0.52 -1.87
N ASN A 134 -7.78 -1.26 -2.64
CA ASN A 134 -7.38 -2.56 -3.15
C ASN A 134 -6.20 -2.50 -4.11
N LEU A 135 -6.07 -1.43 -4.89
CA LEU A 135 -4.96 -1.24 -5.83
C LEU A 135 -3.67 -0.71 -5.17
N ALA A 136 -3.81 0.14 -4.15
CA ALA A 136 -2.69 0.90 -3.59
C ALA A 136 -2.06 0.30 -2.35
N VAL A 137 -2.70 -0.67 -1.71
CA VAL A 137 -2.29 -1.14 -0.37
C VAL A 137 -1.77 -2.57 -0.31
N SER A 138 -1.71 -3.29 -1.43
CA SER A 138 -1.08 -4.61 -1.40
C SER A 138 0.44 -4.47 -1.36
N ARG A 139 1.10 -5.29 -0.54
CA ARG A 139 2.56 -5.35 -0.50
C ARG A 139 3.16 -5.65 -1.87
N ASP A 140 2.55 -6.58 -2.62
CA ASP A 140 3.00 -6.95 -3.95
C ASP A 140 2.95 -5.78 -4.93
N TYR A 141 1.94 -4.91 -4.79
CA TYR A 141 1.88 -3.68 -5.57
C TYR A 141 3.07 -2.77 -5.29
N PHE A 142 3.36 -2.47 -4.03
CA PHE A 142 4.51 -1.63 -3.66
C PHE A 142 5.84 -2.28 -4.07
N ALA A 143 5.98 -3.59 -3.91
CA ALA A 143 7.17 -4.32 -4.33
C ALA A 143 7.41 -4.24 -5.85
N SER A 144 6.37 -4.03 -6.65
CA SER A 144 6.46 -3.85 -8.10
C SER A 144 6.89 -2.46 -8.54
N LEU A 145 6.82 -1.46 -7.65
CA LEU A 145 7.14 -0.06 -7.97
C LEU A 145 8.63 0.22 -7.76
N ASP A 146 9.18 1.14 -8.53
CA ASP A 146 10.52 1.66 -8.29
C ASP A 146 10.51 2.67 -7.14
N VAL A 147 11.53 2.60 -6.28
CA VAL A 147 11.72 3.56 -5.19
C VAL A 147 12.42 4.79 -5.73
N GLU A 148 11.72 5.93 -5.73
CA GLU A 148 12.29 7.24 -6.07
C GLU A 148 13.20 7.74 -4.93
N LYS A 149 12.73 7.64 -3.67
CA LYS A 149 13.43 8.19 -2.52
C LYS A 149 12.98 7.53 -1.22
N THR A 150 13.93 7.41 -0.28
CA THR A 150 13.67 7.09 1.13
C THR A 150 14.10 8.26 2.02
N PHE A 151 13.38 8.47 3.11
CA PHE A 151 13.69 9.51 4.09
C PHE A 151 13.45 8.99 5.52
N LYS A 152 14.37 9.33 6.43
CA LYS A 152 14.24 9.06 7.86
C LYS A 152 14.67 10.31 8.62
N SER A 153 13.81 10.81 9.51
CA SER A 153 14.17 11.83 10.48
C SER A 153 14.56 11.16 11.79
N GLY A 154 15.70 11.57 12.35
CA GLY A 154 16.14 11.10 13.66
C GLY A 154 15.37 11.72 14.84
N GLU A 155 14.85 12.94 14.65
CA GLU A 155 14.17 13.69 15.72
C GLU A 155 12.69 13.32 15.89
N THR A 156 12.01 13.01 14.76
CA THR A 156 10.56 12.81 14.74
C THR A 156 10.16 11.36 14.49
N GLU A 157 11.12 10.44 14.43
CA GLU A 157 10.91 9.03 14.06
C GLU A 157 10.15 8.83 12.72
N LEU A 158 10.03 9.92 11.96
CA LEU A 158 9.37 9.88 10.66
C LEU A 158 10.16 9.02 9.68
N ARG A 159 9.48 8.07 9.06
CA ARG A 159 9.99 7.27 7.96
C ARG A 159 9.09 7.48 6.76
N GLU A 160 9.69 7.61 5.58
CA GLU A 160 8.95 7.84 4.33
C GLU A 160 9.63 7.14 3.17
N ILE A 161 8.83 6.48 2.34
CA ILE A 161 9.24 5.99 1.02
C ILE A 161 8.36 6.67 -0.03
N ILE A 162 8.99 7.12 -1.11
CA ILE A 162 8.32 7.65 -2.30
C ILE A 162 8.57 6.68 -3.45
N TYR A 163 7.51 6.24 -4.08
CA TYR A 163 7.51 5.40 -5.27
C TYR A 163 7.01 6.18 -6.47
N GLN A 164 7.53 5.86 -7.63
CA GLN A 164 7.05 6.40 -8.90
C GLN A 164 6.43 5.27 -9.73
N PRO A 165 5.10 5.14 -9.74
CA PRO A 165 4.43 4.20 -10.63
C PRO A 165 4.66 4.56 -12.10
N GLU A 166 4.87 3.54 -12.90
CA GLU A 166 4.93 3.73 -14.35
C GLU A 166 3.58 4.16 -14.92
N ASN A 167 3.59 4.98 -15.97
CA ASN A 167 2.39 5.51 -16.62
C ASN A 167 1.47 4.44 -17.23
N HIS A 168 1.94 3.19 -17.34
CA HIS A 168 1.13 2.06 -17.79
C HIS A 168 0.66 1.15 -16.65
N SER A 169 1.01 1.46 -15.39
CA SER A 169 0.55 0.68 -14.21
C SER A 169 -0.98 0.68 -14.12
N LYS A 170 -1.54 -0.37 -13.50
CA LYS A 170 -3.00 -0.47 -13.30
C LYS A 170 -3.54 0.72 -12.52
N LEU A 171 -2.85 1.12 -11.44
CA LEU A 171 -3.25 2.26 -10.61
C LEU A 171 -3.26 3.56 -11.43
N TYR A 172 -2.20 3.83 -12.18
CA TYR A 172 -2.12 5.04 -13.00
C TYR A 172 -3.30 5.12 -13.99
N LYS A 173 -3.52 4.06 -14.76
CA LYS A 173 -4.60 3.99 -15.75
C LYS A 173 -5.99 4.13 -15.11
N TYR A 174 -6.20 3.46 -14.00
CA TYR A 174 -7.45 3.53 -13.25
C TYR A 174 -7.74 4.97 -12.82
N LEU A 175 -6.83 5.61 -12.09
CA LEU A 175 -7.00 6.97 -11.60
C LEU A 175 -7.09 8.00 -12.73
N LYS A 176 -6.28 7.83 -13.78
CA LYS A 176 -6.34 8.70 -14.96
C LYS A 176 -7.73 8.69 -15.58
N ASN A 177 -8.29 7.51 -15.81
CA ASN A 177 -9.62 7.37 -16.41
C ASN A 177 -10.72 7.84 -15.46
N LYS A 178 -10.68 7.45 -14.18
CA LYS A 178 -11.70 7.81 -13.18
C LYS A 178 -11.85 9.32 -13.03
N TYR A 179 -10.74 10.03 -13.00
CA TYR A 179 -10.71 11.47 -12.75
C TYR A 179 -10.50 12.30 -14.01
N ASP A 180 -10.55 11.70 -15.18
CA ASP A 180 -10.33 12.38 -16.48
C ASP A 180 -9.08 13.29 -16.43
N LEU A 181 -7.91 12.66 -16.18
CA LEU A 181 -6.65 13.37 -16.02
C LEU A 181 -5.92 13.54 -17.37
N PRO A 182 -5.26 14.70 -17.59
CA PRO A 182 -4.48 14.96 -18.79
C PRO A 182 -3.34 13.97 -19.04
N GLU A 183 -2.85 13.90 -20.29
CA GLU A 183 -1.76 13.01 -20.72
C GLU A 183 -0.43 13.31 -20.02
N ASP A 184 -0.19 14.58 -19.65
CA ASP A 184 1.02 15.04 -18.95
C ASP A 184 1.01 14.74 -17.45
N THR A 185 0.02 13.97 -16.97
CA THR A 185 -0.11 13.66 -15.54
C THR A 185 1.01 12.76 -15.04
N ASN A 186 1.66 13.19 -13.97
CA ASN A 186 2.61 12.37 -13.20
C ASN A 186 1.94 11.74 -11.97
N CYS A 187 2.38 10.54 -11.60
CA CYS A 187 1.91 9.83 -10.42
C CYS A 187 3.06 9.62 -9.43
N ARG A 188 2.78 9.84 -8.14
CA ARG A 188 3.63 9.45 -7.02
C ARG A 188 2.82 8.74 -5.98
N VAL A 189 3.39 7.69 -5.43
CA VAL A 189 2.83 6.99 -4.27
C VAL A 189 3.82 7.14 -3.12
N ARG A 190 3.31 7.48 -1.95
CA ARG A 190 4.10 7.74 -0.76
C ARG A 190 3.54 6.95 0.41
N ILE A 191 4.41 6.28 1.15
CA ILE A 191 4.06 5.70 2.43
C ILE A 191 4.87 6.37 3.54
N LYS A 192 4.21 6.66 4.65
CA LYS A 192 4.79 7.29 5.83
C LYS A 192 4.42 6.53 7.08
N HIS A 193 5.34 6.51 8.02
CA HIS A 193 5.11 6.12 9.40
C HIS A 193 5.65 7.21 10.32
N SER A 194 4.89 7.61 11.31
CA SER A 194 5.30 8.57 12.34
C SER A 194 5.19 7.96 13.73
N SER A 195 5.86 8.57 14.71
CA SER A 195 5.67 8.26 16.12
C SER A 195 4.19 8.26 16.48
N GLY A 196 3.76 7.31 17.31
CA GLY A 196 2.34 7.15 17.70
C GLY A 196 1.55 6.20 16.84
N GLY A 197 2.22 5.31 16.05
CA GLY A 197 1.54 4.24 15.32
C GLY A 197 0.68 4.71 14.15
N ILE A 198 0.99 5.87 13.56
CA ILE A 198 0.22 6.40 12.43
C ILE A 198 0.91 6.02 11.12
N TYR A 199 0.23 5.24 10.30
CA TYR A 199 0.62 4.97 8.93
C TYR A 199 -0.22 5.78 7.94
N ARG A 200 0.41 6.33 6.92
CA ARG A 200 -0.25 7.08 5.86
C ARG A 200 0.24 6.63 4.49
N THR A 201 -0.70 6.28 3.63
CA THR A 201 -0.47 6.12 2.21
C THR A 201 -1.03 7.33 1.49
N SER A 202 -0.26 7.96 0.60
CA SER A 202 -0.69 9.08 -0.23
C SER A 202 -0.42 8.75 -1.69
N ILE A 203 -1.44 8.90 -2.53
CA ILE A 203 -1.32 8.80 -3.98
C ILE A 203 -1.55 10.19 -4.54
N GLN A 204 -0.59 10.71 -5.26
CA GLN A 204 -0.67 12.02 -5.89
C GLN A 204 -0.60 11.88 -7.40
N MET A 205 -1.63 12.37 -8.09
CA MET A 205 -1.66 12.54 -9.53
C MET A 205 -1.66 14.03 -9.84
N LYS A 206 -0.72 14.51 -10.66
CA LYS A 206 -0.57 15.93 -10.93
C LYS A 206 -0.21 16.19 -12.40
N SER A 207 -0.99 17.06 -13.04
CA SER A 207 -0.71 17.72 -14.31
C SER A 207 -0.52 19.23 -14.11
N MET A 208 -0.41 19.98 -15.19
CA MET A 208 -0.34 21.45 -15.13
C MET A 208 -1.66 22.07 -14.64
N THR A 209 -2.81 21.51 -14.98
CA THR A 209 -4.13 22.09 -14.73
C THR A 209 -4.94 21.36 -13.66
N LYS A 210 -4.62 20.10 -13.36
CA LYS A 210 -5.41 19.26 -12.46
C LYS A 210 -4.51 18.46 -11.53
N SER A 211 -4.87 18.41 -10.26
CA SER A 211 -4.21 17.52 -9.31
C SER A 211 -5.21 16.79 -8.44
N ILE A 212 -4.89 15.54 -8.15
CA ILE A 212 -5.65 14.70 -7.24
C ILE A 212 -4.69 14.14 -6.22
N GLN A 213 -5.10 14.17 -4.97
CA GLN A 213 -4.40 13.50 -3.89
C GLN A 213 -5.39 12.62 -3.13
N ILE A 214 -5.01 11.36 -2.98
CA ILE A 214 -5.77 10.37 -2.23
C ILE A 214 -4.91 10.00 -1.03
N ASP A 215 -5.43 10.18 0.16
CA ASP A 215 -4.77 9.85 1.41
C ASP A 215 -5.56 8.76 2.15
N LEU A 216 -4.82 7.79 2.64
CA LEU A 216 -5.29 6.79 3.58
C LEU A 216 -4.47 6.91 4.86
N ARG A 217 -5.12 6.98 6.00
CA ARG A 217 -4.49 6.96 7.33
C ARG A 217 -5.09 5.83 8.15
N VAL A 218 -4.22 5.06 8.76
CA VAL A 218 -4.58 4.02 9.71
C VAL A 218 -3.86 4.29 11.02
N PHE A 219 -4.55 4.06 12.13
CA PHE A 219 -4.07 4.29 13.48
C PHE A 219 -3.99 2.94 14.18
N GLU A 220 -2.78 2.57 14.57
CA GLU A 220 -2.49 1.31 15.27
C GLU A 220 -2.87 1.48 16.75
N ASN A 221 -3.53 0.45 17.33
CA ASN A 221 -3.82 0.37 18.77
C ASN A 221 -2.56 0.17 19.60
#